data_ee2619fe95e2bee9eaa27640ef0978b8
#
_entry.id   ee2619fe95e2bee9eaa27640ef0978b8
#
_cell.length_a   1.000
_cell.length_b   1.000
_cell.length_c   1.000
_cell.angle_alpha   90.00
_cell.angle_beta   90.00
_cell.angle_gamma   90.00
#
_symmetry.space_group_name_H-M   'P 1'
#
loop_
_entity.id
_entity.type
_entity.pdbx_description
1 polymer ?
#
loop_
_entity_poly.entity_id
_entity_poly.type
_entity_poly.pdbx_seq_one_letter_code
_entity_poly.pdbx_strand_id
1 'polypeptide(L)'
;TKRIYLEHFGVDEHGLVPIWFAKDRGITYEEANQKYNDGITWKKAAHEKFSTKLLTTSSADFHYSDIREKLKTLLEKADVSIQEKTDAELYDMVLPPNSKHEKAFIRLVVTFVTLIKSSCKSVDEVLRQTKNAGDERSTFIIKNIFQPVYKRYIEELANINQIDFTDAILQATDICRSSHPVKYDYIIVDEFQDISVDRYNFLKVLREGNPPPKLYCVGDDWQSIYRFSGSDMALFNQFSDYFGQTEINKIETTYRFGEPLVSLSSQFIQRNEAQIKKNIHPFNPQVKTELQFCDYERRDYCNVIGQLVASIPLDKSVFLLGRYSFDDYYLSFMYKSVKEGNRFFYIIGDRKIEFLTVHKSKGLEADYVIILQCNKDTYGFPSLVSDDPVLNYVLTKSDQYPYGEERRLFYVAITRAKVKTYILYDRRFPSVFVDEFLHPEKITEESYAKHPNANKKWTRSADNFLLTLYHEGKSIKYIAEKMGRSQTSIVMRLGKLEGKRQ
;
A
#
# COMPACT_ATOMS: atom_id res chain seq x y z
N THR A 1 7.97 -11.04 48.83
CA THR A 1 7.66 -11.30 47.42
C THR A 1 8.84 -12.06 46.81
N LYS A 2 8.68 -13.36 46.48
CA LYS A 2 9.71 -14.14 45.77
C LYS A 2 9.85 -13.53 44.36
N ARG A 3 11.05 -13.06 43.98
CA ARG A 3 11.34 -12.65 42.61
C ARG A 3 11.70 -13.86 41.77
N ILE A 4 10.98 -14.06 40.66
CA ILE A 4 11.23 -15.11 39.68
C ILE A 4 11.70 -14.42 38.42
N TYR A 5 12.74 -14.92 37.80
CA TYR A 5 13.31 -14.41 36.57
C TYR A 5 13.01 -15.39 35.43
N LEU A 6 12.63 -14.89 34.27
CA LEU A 6 12.45 -15.65 33.05
C LEU A 6 13.42 -15.13 32.01
N GLU A 7 14.26 -16.02 31.50
CA GLU A 7 15.20 -15.71 30.42
C GLU A 7 14.90 -16.58 29.17
N HIS A 8 14.89 -15.96 28.03
CA HIS A 8 14.81 -16.69 26.76
C HIS A 8 16.18 -16.68 26.08
N PHE A 9 16.71 -17.86 25.79
CA PHE A 9 17.99 -18.01 25.12
C PHE A 9 17.80 -18.26 23.63
N GLY A 10 18.47 -17.45 22.79
CA GLY A 10 18.44 -17.53 21.34
C GLY A 10 19.30 -18.66 20.77
N VAL A 11 19.19 -19.87 21.30
CA VAL A 11 19.93 -21.07 20.87
C VAL A 11 18.99 -22.16 20.41
N ASP A 12 19.46 -22.98 19.46
CA ASP A 12 18.78 -24.18 18.96
C ASP A 12 18.89 -25.36 19.95
N GLU A 13 18.43 -26.55 19.54
CA GLU A 13 18.51 -27.80 20.33
C GLU A 13 19.93 -28.27 20.61
N HIS A 14 20.89 -27.83 19.83
CA HIS A 14 22.33 -28.13 20.01
C HIS A 14 23.06 -27.05 20.83
N GLY A 15 22.33 -26.03 21.30
CA GLY A 15 22.89 -24.91 22.04
C GLY A 15 23.66 -23.92 21.15
N LEU A 16 23.41 -23.91 19.84
CA LEU A 16 24.07 -23.04 18.89
C LEU A 16 23.26 -21.77 18.62
N VAL A 17 23.96 -20.64 18.51
CA VAL A 17 23.36 -19.40 18.11
C VAL A 17 23.10 -19.35 16.60
N PRO A 18 22.13 -18.56 16.09
CA PRO A 18 21.96 -18.35 14.66
C PRO A 18 23.21 -17.75 14.01
N ILE A 19 23.53 -18.18 12.79
CA ILE A 19 24.75 -17.74 12.05
C ILE A 19 24.83 -16.19 11.93
N TRP A 20 23.69 -15.52 11.80
CA TRP A 20 23.65 -14.05 11.72
C TRP A 20 24.21 -13.37 12.98
N PHE A 21 24.10 -14.03 14.15
CA PHE A 21 24.58 -13.46 15.41
C PHE A 21 26.10 -13.28 15.46
N ALA A 22 26.86 -14.16 14.81
CA ALA A 22 28.29 -14.03 14.64
C ALA A 22 28.66 -12.90 13.66
N LYS A 23 27.93 -12.82 12.55
CA LYS A 23 28.16 -11.85 11.48
C LYS A 23 27.89 -10.42 11.90
N ASP A 24 26.82 -10.18 12.64
CA ASP A 24 26.48 -8.85 13.15
C ASP A 24 27.53 -8.30 14.13
N ARG A 25 28.32 -9.19 14.71
CA ARG A 25 29.40 -8.86 15.67
C ARG A 25 30.79 -8.89 15.07
N GLY A 26 30.92 -9.30 13.83
CA GLY A 26 32.23 -9.39 13.15
C GLY A 26 33.19 -10.40 13.76
N ILE A 27 32.66 -11.48 14.39
CA ILE A 27 33.41 -12.56 15.01
C ILE A 27 33.14 -13.88 14.30
N THR A 28 33.98 -14.90 14.55
CA THR A 28 33.73 -16.24 13.98
C THR A 28 32.48 -16.88 14.60
N TYR A 29 31.91 -17.87 13.91
CA TYR A 29 30.72 -18.57 14.41
C TYR A 29 31.04 -19.36 15.69
N GLU A 30 32.23 -19.92 15.78
CA GLU A 30 32.73 -20.64 16.98
C GLU A 30 32.86 -19.69 18.17
N GLU A 31 33.47 -18.52 17.98
CA GLU A 31 33.61 -17.50 19.02
C GLU A 31 32.24 -16.97 19.47
N ALA A 32 31.31 -16.82 18.54
CA ALA A 32 29.94 -16.38 18.84
C ALA A 32 29.21 -17.40 19.72
N ASN A 33 29.28 -18.68 19.38
CA ASN A 33 28.69 -19.77 20.17
C ASN A 33 29.33 -19.87 21.54
N GLN A 34 30.64 -19.84 21.61
CA GLN A 34 31.38 -19.90 22.88
C GLN A 34 30.96 -18.75 23.80
N LYS A 35 31.06 -17.52 23.32
CA LYS A 35 30.74 -16.32 24.09
C LYS A 35 29.29 -16.30 24.57
N TYR A 36 28.34 -16.75 23.72
CA TYR A 36 26.92 -16.78 24.10
C TYR A 36 26.66 -17.85 25.18
N ASN A 37 27.23 -19.04 25.03
CA ASN A 37 27.07 -20.12 25.99
C ASN A 37 27.77 -19.82 27.33
N ASP A 38 28.94 -19.15 27.29
CA ASP A 38 29.58 -18.63 28.50
C ASP A 38 28.67 -17.64 29.25
N GLY A 39 27.97 -16.77 28.48
CA GLY A 39 26.96 -15.86 29.02
C GLY A 39 25.77 -16.59 29.65
N ILE A 40 25.28 -17.66 29.03
CA ILE A 40 24.21 -18.51 29.61
C ILE A 40 24.69 -19.13 30.93
N THR A 41 25.89 -19.70 30.90
CA THR A 41 26.50 -20.36 32.07
C THR A 41 26.67 -19.37 33.22
N TRP A 42 27.19 -18.17 32.91
CA TRP A 42 27.35 -17.10 33.88
C TRP A 42 26.01 -16.66 34.50
N LYS A 43 24.97 -16.47 33.67
CA LYS A 43 23.63 -16.11 34.16
C LYS A 43 23.07 -17.16 35.11
N LYS A 44 23.15 -18.44 34.74
CA LYS A 44 22.68 -19.53 35.58
C LYS A 44 23.43 -19.55 36.90
N ALA A 45 24.75 -19.49 36.91
CA ALA A 45 25.59 -19.43 38.09
C ALA A 45 25.29 -18.20 38.98
N ALA A 46 25.03 -17.05 38.39
CA ALA A 46 24.66 -15.84 39.13
C ALA A 46 23.34 -16.04 39.89
N HIS A 47 22.30 -16.59 39.24
CA HIS A 47 21.02 -16.87 39.89
C HIS A 47 21.15 -17.91 40.98
N GLU A 48 22.01 -18.91 40.80
CA GLU A 48 22.31 -19.92 41.80
C GLU A 48 23.02 -19.30 43.03
N LYS A 49 24.07 -18.50 42.77
CA LYS A 49 24.84 -17.78 43.79
C LYS A 49 23.96 -16.86 44.63
N PHE A 50 23.00 -16.17 44.02
CA PHE A 50 22.10 -15.25 44.74
C PHE A 50 20.79 -15.90 45.19
N SER A 51 20.67 -17.23 45.09
CA SER A 51 19.49 -18.01 45.49
C SER A 51 18.19 -17.46 44.88
N THR A 52 18.25 -16.97 43.64
CA THR A 52 17.11 -16.48 42.87
C THR A 52 16.61 -17.55 41.92
N LYS A 53 15.29 -17.65 41.71
CA LYS A 53 14.70 -18.65 40.82
C LYS A 53 14.74 -18.15 39.37
N LEU A 54 15.47 -18.88 38.52
CA LEU A 54 15.55 -18.63 37.08
C LEU A 54 14.77 -19.70 36.31
N LEU A 55 13.80 -19.28 35.51
CA LEU A 55 13.14 -20.10 34.51
C LEU A 55 13.76 -19.79 33.15
N THR A 56 13.92 -20.80 32.31
CA THR A 56 14.56 -20.63 31.03
C THR A 56 13.75 -21.26 29.90
N THR A 57 13.71 -20.58 28.78
CA THR A 57 13.24 -21.08 27.48
C THR A 57 14.33 -20.85 26.43
N SER A 58 14.25 -21.55 25.31
CA SER A 58 15.17 -21.39 24.18
C SER A 58 14.42 -21.28 22.87
N SER A 59 15.12 -20.87 21.81
CA SER A 59 14.53 -20.83 20.45
C SER A 59 14.09 -22.22 19.98
N ALA A 60 14.74 -23.29 20.43
CA ALA A 60 14.32 -24.66 20.15
C ALA A 60 12.89 -24.95 20.66
N ASP A 61 12.48 -24.34 21.74
CA ASP A 61 11.16 -24.58 22.34
C ASP A 61 10.00 -24.12 21.46
N PHE A 62 10.23 -23.16 20.56
CA PHE A 62 9.24 -22.73 19.56
C PHE A 62 9.09 -23.68 18.39
N HIS A 63 10.09 -24.53 18.14
CA HIS A 63 10.08 -25.44 17.00
C HIS A 63 9.59 -26.83 17.36
N TYR A 64 9.87 -27.29 18.59
CA TYR A 64 9.67 -28.69 18.98
C TYR A 64 8.60 -28.89 20.06
N SER A 65 8.03 -27.79 20.60
CA SER A 65 6.98 -27.88 21.62
C SER A 65 6.00 -26.71 21.50
N ASP A 66 4.81 -26.87 22.10
CA ASP A 66 3.98 -25.69 22.33
C ASP A 66 4.59 -24.87 23.46
N ILE A 67 5.24 -23.76 23.10
CA ILE A 67 5.90 -22.86 24.04
C ILE A 67 4.94 -22.37 25.15
N ARG A 68 3.64 -22.26 24.87
CA ARG A 68 2.63 -21.82 25.84
C ARG A 68 2.45 -22.88 26.93
N GLU A 69 2.33 -24.14 26.56
CA GLU A 69 2.24 -25.26 27.51
C GLU A 69 3.54 -25.41 28.30
N LYS A 70 4.70 -25.23 27.67
CA LYS A 70 5.98 -25.23 28.38
C LYS A 70 6.09 -24.11 29.40
N LEU A 71 5.74 -22.87 28.99
CA LEU A 71 5.73 -21.73 29.91
C LEU A 71 4.75 -21.93 31.07
N LYS A 72 3.54 -22.42 30.78
CA LYS A 72 2.54 -22.74 31.79
C LYS A 72 3.11 -23.70 32.82
N THR A 73 3.68 -24.81 32.36
CA THR A 73 4.31 -25.81 33.25
C THR A 73 5.46 -25.22 34.07
N LEU A 74 6.32 -24.38 33.49
CA LEU A 74 7.43 -23.74 34.19
C LEU A 74 6.94 -22.75 35.25
N LEU A 75 5.91 -21.98 34.97
CA LEU A 75 5.33 -21.00 35.91
C LEU A 75 4.60 -21.70 37.06
N GLU A 76 3.81 -22.73 36.78
CA GLU A 76 3.13 -23.54 37.79
C GLU A 76 4.12 -24.21 38.74
N LYS A 77 5.20 -24.81 38.22
CA LYS A 77 6.30 -25.36 39.03
C LYS A 77 7.05 -24.31 39.84
N ALA A 78 6.88 -23.06 39.50
CA ALA A 78 7.46 -21.92 40.21
C ALA A 78 6.50 -21.29 41.22
N ASP A 79 5.33 -21.91 41.48
CA ASP A 79 4.24 -21.39 42.31
C ASP A 79 3.71 -20.02 41.83
N VAL A 80 3.71 -19.79 40.52
CA VAL A 80 3.09 -18.61 39.90
C VAL A 80 1.68 -18.98 39.48
N SER A 81 0.69 -18.31 40.03
CA SER A 81 -0.70 -18.47 39.59
C SER A 81 -0.88 -17.89 38.19
N ILE A 82 -1.39 -18.70 37.31
CA ILE A 82 -1.72 -18.27 35.92
C ILE A 82 -3.19 -17.84 35.93
N GLN A 83 -3.43 -16.61 35.48
CA GLN A 83 -4.77 -16.11 35.26
C GLN A 83 -5.02 -16.10 33.74
N GLU A 84 -5.90 -16.98 33.32
CA GLU A 84 -6.35 -16.97 31.91
C GLU A 84 -7.16 -15.69 31.65
N LYS A 85 -6.85 -15.05 30.54
CA LYS A 85 -7.57 -13.88 30.05
C LYS A 85 -8.57 -14.28 28.99
N THR A 86 -9.69 -13.61 28.95
CA THR A 86 -10.66 -13.78 27.88
C THR A 86 -10.08 -13.26 26.55
N ASP A 87 -10.61 -13.75 25.42
CA ASP A 87 -10.19 -13.27 24.09
C ASP A 87 -10.37 -11.76 23.96
N ALA A 88 -11.40 -11.17 24.57
CA ALA A 88 -11.63 -9.72 24.57
C ALA A 88 -10.51 -8.97 25.32
N GLU A 89 -10.11 -9.46 26.51
CA GLU A 89 -9.00 -8.85 27.26
C GLU A 89 -7.67 -8.98 26.52
N LEU A 90 -7.44 -10.12 25.85
CA LEU A 90 -6.24 -10.33 25.03
C LEU A 90 -6.24 -9.40 23.82
N TYR A 91 -7.39 -9.23 23.17
CA TYR A 91 -7.54 -8.30 22.06
C TYR A 91 -7.21 -6.87 22.49
N ASP A 92 -7.79 -6.39 23.58
CA ASP A 92 -7.56 -5.03 24.10
C ASP A 92 -6.09 -4.79 24.51
N MET A 93 -5.40 -5.84 24.97
CA MET A 93 -3.98 -5.76 25.30
C MET A 93 -3.07 -5.66 24.06
N VAL A 94 -3.38 -6.40 23.00
CA VAL A 94 -2.58 -6.48 21.77
C VAL A 94 -2.92 -5.33 20.82
N LEU A 95 -4.21 -4.99 20.76
CA LEU A 95 -4.77 -3.93 19.91
C LEU A 95 -5.61 -2.97 20.78
N PRO A 96 -4.98 -2.11 21.60
CA PRO A 96 -5.71 -1.18 22.44
C PRO A 96 -6.74 -0.38 21.66
N PRO A 97 -7.96 -0.18 22.17
CA PRO A 97 -9.03 0.54 21.50
C PRO A 97 -8.59 1.92 21.00
N ASN A 98 -8.95 2.25 19.75
CA ASN A 98 -8.56 3.48 19.06
C ASN A 98 -7.05 3.65 18.81
N SER A 99 -6.24 2.62 19.05
CA SER A 99 -4.82 2.66 18.76
C SER A 99 -4.54 2.76 17.25
N LYS A 100 -3.35 3.21 16.90
CA LYS A 100 -2.88 3.23 15.50
C LYS A 100 -2.87 1.83 14.88
N HIS A 101 -2.53 0.82 15.68
CA HIS A 101 -2.43 -0.57 15.23
C HIS A 101 -3.81 -1.17 14.99
N GLU A 102 -4.77 -0.94 15.88
CA GLU A 102 -6.15 -1.38 15.71
C GLU A 102 -6.76 -0.76 14.43
N LYS A 103 -6.64 0.57 14.27
CA LYS A 103 -7.13 1.26 13.07
C LYS A 103 -6.51 0.73 11.77
N ALA A 104 -5.22 0.40 11.79
CA ALA A 104 -4.54 -0.19 10.64
C ALA A 104 -5.04 -1.61 10.35
N PHE A 105 -5.26 -2.42 11.40
CA PHE A 105 -5.80 -3.77 11.29
C PHE A 105 -7.24 -3.75 10.74
N ILE A 106 -8.13 -2.92 11.32
CA ILE A 106 -9.50 -2.77 10.83
C ILE A 106 -9.51 -2.36 9.36
N ARG A 107 -8.67 -1.40 8.98
CA ARG A 107 -8.56 -0.97 7.57
C ARG A 107 -8.13 -2.12 6.67
N LEU A 108 -7.17 -2.93 7.08
CA LEU A 108 -6.72 -4.10 6.32
C LEU A 108 -7.85 -5.11 6.11
N VAL A 109 -8.62 -5.41 7.18
CA VAL A 109 -9.77 -6.31 7.11
C VAL A 109 -10.85 -5.77 6.16
N VAL A 110 -11.23 -4.49 6.32
CA VAL A 110 -12.23 -3.83 5.45
C VAL A 110 -11.78 -3.86 3.99
N THR A 111 -10.51 -3.55 3.72
CA THR A 111 -9.94 -3.60 2.37
C THR A 111 -10.03 -5.01 1.80
N PHE A 112 -9.69 -6.05 2.57
CA PHE A 112 -9.79 -7.43 2.12
C PHE A 112 -11.24 -7.82 1.78
N VAL A 113 -12.21 -7.47 2.66
CA VAL A 113 -13.64 -7.76 2.45
C VAL A 113 -14.16 -7.07 1.18
N THR A 114 -13.80 -5.80 0.98
CA THR A 114 -14.17 -5.07 -0.25
C THR A 114 -13.60 -5.74 -1.49
N LEU A 115 -12.32 -6.08 -1.47
CA LEU A 115 -11.61 -6.64 -2.62
C LEU A 115 -12.06 -8.05 -2.97
N ILE A 116 -12.32 -8.92 -1.98
CA ILE A 116 -12.76 -10.28 -2.27
C ILE A 116 -14.13 -10.29 -2.93
N LYS A 117 -15.03 -9.39 -2.51
CA LYS A 117 -16.36 -9.23 -3.12
C LYS A 117 -16.27 -8.67 -4.54
N SER A 118 -15.52 -7.57 -4.73
CA SER A 118 -15.39 -6.92 -6.04
C SER A 118 -14.62 -7.76 -7.07
N SER A 119 -13.72 -8.65 -6.61
CA SER A 119 -13.02 -9.61 -7.48
C SER A 119 -13.85 -10.84 -7.85
N CYS A 120 -15.02 -11.00 -7.26
CA CYS A 120 -15.89 -12.20 -7.42
C CYS A 120 -15.19 -13.53 -7.09
N LYS A 121 -14.14 -13.51 -6.27
CA LYS A 121 -13.44 -14.71 -5.82
C LYS A 121 -14.07 -15.27 -4.55
N SER A 122 -14.10 -16.60 -4.43
CA SER A 122 -14.44 -17.22 -3.15
C SER A 122 -13.23 -17.23 -2.21
N VAL A 123 -13.48 -17.23 -0.89
CA VAL A 123 -12.40 -17.35 0.12
C VAL A 123 -11.62 -18.65 -0.07
N ASP A 124 -12.31 -19.76 -0.45
CA ASP A 124 -11.66 -21.06 -0.69
C ASP A 124 -10.73 -21.02 -1.90
N GLU A 125 -11.09 -20.28 -2.94
CA GLU A 125 -10.21 -20.06 -4.09
C GLU A 125 -8.94 -19.32 -3.68
N VAL A 126 -9.08 -18.24 -2.90
CA VAL A 126 -7.95 -17.46 -2.39
C VAL A 126 -7.07 -18.31 -1.47
N LEU A 127 -7.67 -19.15 -0.60
CA LEU A 127 -6.93 -20.08 0.25
C LEU A 127 -6.15 -21.13 -0.58
N ARG A 128 -6.73 -21.65 -1.66
CA ARG A 128 -6.01 -22.54 -2.58
C ARG A 128 -4.82 -21.84 -3.23
N GLN A 129 -4.99 -20.58 -3.65
CA GLN A 129 -3.90 -19.79 -4.25
C GLN A 129 -2.75 -19.54 -3.25
N THR A 130 -3.05 -19.22 -1.98
CA THR A 130 -2.01 -19.02 -0.96
C THR A 130 -1.25 -20.30 -0.65
N LYS A 131 -1.95 -21.46 -0.54
CA LYS A 131 -1.33 -22.76 -0.33
C LYS A 131 -0.42 -23.15 -1.47
N ASN A 132 -0.89 -23.02 -2.73
CA ASN A 132 -0.10 -23.32 -3.93
C ASN A 132 1.15 -22.43 -4.04
N ALA A 133 1.08 -21.22 -3.49
CA ALA A 133 2.22 -20.29 -3.42
C ALA A 133 3.16 -20.58 -2.23
N GLY A 134 2.83 -21.51 -1.33
CA GLY A 134 3.58 -21.78 -0.10
C GLY A 134 3.60 -20.57 0.85
N ASP A 135 2.57 -19.72 0.82
CA ASP A 135 2.48 -18.53 1.68
C ASP A 135 1.68 -18.88 2.94
N GLU A 136 2.36 -19.48 3.90
CA GLU A 136 1.76 -19.93 5.16
C GLU A 136 1.19 -18.76 5.98
N ARG A 137 1.87 -17.58 5.97
CA ARG A 137 1.41 -16.39 6.69
C ARG A 137 0.06 -15.92 6.14
N SER A 138 -0.03 -15.72 4.84
CA SER A 138 -1.29 -15.28 4.21
C SER A 138 -2.39 -16.35 4.35
N THR A 139 -2.04 -17.63 4.23
CA THR A 139 -2.98 -18.74 4.48
C THR A 139 -3.53 -18.68 5.91
N PHE A 140 -2.66 -18.49 6.90
CA PHE A 140 -3.09 -18.40 8.31
C PHE A 140 -4.01 -17.19 8.53
N ILE A 141 -3.63 -16.00 8.05
CA ILE A 141 -4.40 -14.77 8.21
C ILE A 141 -5.78 -14.91 7.56
N ILE A 142 -5.84 -15.39 6.33
CA ILE A 142 -7.11 -15.53 5.60
C ILE A 142 -8.00 -16.54 6.29
N LYS A 143 -7.48 -17.72 6.67
CA LYS A 143 -8.27 -18.79 7.26
C LYS A 143 -8.77 -18.43 8.66
N ASN A 144 -7.91 -17.85 9.51
CA ASN A 144 -8.21 -17.71 10.95
C ASN A 144 -8.71 -16.31 11.32
N ILE A 145 -8.55 -15.31 10.44
CA ILE A 145 -8.97 -13.93 10.72
C ILE A 145 -9.99 -13.46 9.69
N PHE A 146 -9.61 -13.42 8.40
CA PHE A 146 -10.46 -12.78 7.40
C PHE A 146 -11.71 -13.60 7.07
N GLN A 147 -11.60 -14.91 6.96
CA GLN A 147 -12.74 -15.78 6.67
C GLN A 147 -13.81 -15.72 7.78
N PRO A 148 -13.48 -15.84 9.08
CA PRO A 148 -14.47 -15.69 10.15
C PRO A 148 -15.11 -14.31 10.18
N VAL A 149 -14.32 -13.23 10.01
CA VAL A 149 -14.84 -11.85 9.97
C VAL A 149 -15.76 -11.66 8.77
N TYR A 150 -15.34 -12.11 7.58
CA TYR A 150 -16.15 -12.02 6.37
C TYR A 150 -17.47 -12.76 6.51
N LYS A 151 -17.44 -14.00 7.03
CA LYS A 151 -18.65 -14.77 7.30
C LYS A 151 -19.60 -14.03 8.25
N ARG A 152 -19.06 -13.53 9.36
CA ARG A 152 -19.86 -12.76 10.33
C ARG A 152 -20.44 -11.49 9.72
N TYR A 153 -19.66 -10.79 8.91
CA TYR A 153 -20.12 -9.59 8.20
C TYR A 153 -21.33 -9.88 7.30
N ILE A 154 -21.28 -10.95 6.51
CA ILE A 154 -22.40 -11.35 5.65
C ILE A 154 -23.64 -11.77 6.47
N GLU A 155 -23.43 -12.52 7.57
CA GLU A 155 -24.51 -12.92 8.48
C GLU A 155 -25.18 -11.70 9.12
N GLU A 156 -24.40 -10.71 9.57
CA GLU A 156 -24.96 -9.47 10.17
C GLU A 156 -25.75 -8.66 9.14
N LEU A 157 -25.25 -8.48 7.92
CA LEU A 157 -26.00 -7.80 6.87
C LEU A 157 -27.35 -8.50 6.61
N ALA A 158 -27.34 -9.84 6.56
CA ALA A 158 -28.57 -10.61 6.35
C ALA A 158 -29.54 -10.45 7.54
N ASN A 159 -29.04 -10.49 8.78
CA ASN A 159 -29.84 -10.34 10.00
C ASN A 159 -30.57 -8.99 10.08
N ILE A 160 -29.92 -7.93 9.62
CA ILE A 160 -30.50 -6.57 9.62
C ILE A 160 -31.19 -6.23 8.29
N ASN A 161 -31.30 -7.19 7.39
CA ASN A 161 -31.87 -7.03 6.04
C ASN A 161 -31.26 -5.85 5.27
N GLN A 162 -29.93 -5.77 5.27
CA GLN A 162 -29.15 -4.76 4.55
C GLN A 162 -28.17 -5.42 3.57
N ILE A 163 -27.75 -4.65 2.58
CA ILE A 163 -26.74 -5.01 1.61
C ILE A 163 -25.73 -3.87 1.48
N ASP A 164 -24.50 -4.17 1.15
CA ASP A 164 -23.52 -3.16 0.75
C ASP A 164 -23.58 -2.88 -0.77
N PHE A 165 -22.78 -1.89 -1.22
CA PHE A 165 -22.77 -1.51 -2.64
C PHE A 165 -22.33 -2.64 -3.57
N THR A 166 -21.41 -3.49 -3.13
CA THR A 166 -20.95 -4.63 -3.95
C THR A 166 -22.04 -5.69 -4.01
N ASP A 167 -22.74 -5.97 -2.89
CA ASP A 167 -23.89 -6.87 -2.87
C ASP A 167 -24.99 -6.40 -3.83
N ALA A 168 -25.25 -5.08 -3.89
CA ALA A 168 -26.23 -4.55 -4.81
C ALA A 168 -25.89 -4.87 -6.28
N ILE A 169 -24.62 -4.78 -6.66
CA ILE A 169 -24.15 -5.15 -8.01
C ILE A 169 -24.24 -6.67 -8.24
N LEU A 170 -23.80 -7.47 -7.26
CA LEU A 170 -23.83 -8.92 -7.37
C LEU A 170 -25.29 -9.45 -7.48
N GLN A 171 -26.19 -8.95 -6.61
CA GLN A 171 -27.61 -9.33 -6.65
C GLN A 171 -28.29 -8.84 -7.92
N ALA A 172 -27.99 -7.61 -8.39
CA ALA A 172 -28.49 -7.14 -9.68
C ALA A 172 -28.03 -8.04 -10.84
N THR A 173 -26.78 -8.52 -10.80
CA THR A 173 -26.24 -9.46 -11.78
C THR A 173 -27.02 -10.77 -11.78
N ASP A 174 -27.32 -11.32 -10.61
CA ASP A 174 -28.07 -12.59 -10.46
C ASP A 174 -29.54 -12.44 -10.85
N ILE A 175 -30.18 -11.33 -10.50
CA ILE A 175 -31.55 -11.00 -10.92
C ILE A 175 -31.62 -10.88 -12.45
N CYS A 176 -30.70 -10.13 -13.05
CA CYS A 176 -30.66 -9.98 -14.51
C CYS A 176 -30.40 -11.32 -15.23
N ARG A 177 -29.65 -12.23 -14.62
CA ARG A 177 -29.41 -13.57 -15.18
C ARG A 177 -30.61 -14.48 -15.09
N SER A 178 -31.42 -14.36 -14.02
CA SER A 178 -32.57 -15.22 -13.75
C SER A 178 -33.89 -14.70 -14.35
N SER A 179 -34.09 -13.41 -14.38
CA SER A 179 -35.27 -12.74 -14.90
C SER A 179 -34.87 -11.93 -16.13
N HIS A 180 -35.43 -12.24 -17.29
CA HIS A 180 -35.10 -11.57 -18.55
C HIS A 180 -34.87 -10.05 -18.36
N PRO A 181 -33.64 -9.56 -18.53
CA PRO A 181 -33.31 -8.17 -18.22
C PRO A 181 -34.07 -7.21 -19.13
N VAL A 182 -34.24 -5.98 -18.67
CA VAL A 182 -34.72 -4.88 -19.50
C VAL A 182 -33.84 -4.81 -20.74
N LYS A 183 -34.45 -4.79 -21.91
CA LYS A 183 -33.72 -4.67 -23.18
C LYS A 183 -33.29 -3.23 -23.37
N TYR A 184 -31.98 -3.06 -23.58
CA TYR A 184 -31.38 -1.79 -23.95
C TYR A 184 -30.91 -1.85 -25.40
N ASP A 185 -31.00 -0.74 -26.15
CA ASP A 185 -30.37 -0.61 -27.45
C ASP A 185 -28.90 -0.18 -27.29
N TYR A 186 -28.63 0.62 -26.27
CA TYR A 186 -27.30 1.17 -25.94
C TYR A 186 -27.03 1.07 -24.46
N ILE A 187 -25.80 0.74 -24.11
CA ILE A 187 -25.24 0.82 -22.76
C ILE A 187 -24.04 1.77 -22.83
N ILE A 188 -24.10 2.86 -22.05
CA ILE A 188 -23.04 3.88 -21.99
C ILE A 188 -22.43 3.84 -20.62
N VAL A 189 -21.10 3.70 -20.52
CA VAL A 189 -20.36 3.65 -19.26
C VAL A 189 -19.28 4.72 -19.28
N ASP A 190 -19.34 5.60 -18.30
CA ASP A 190 -18.31 6.63 -18.08
C ASP A 190 -17.29 6.17 -17.03
N GLU A 191 -16.11 6.79 -17.01
CA GLU A 191 -14.99 6.46 -16.09
C GLU A 191 -14.62 4.96 -16.11
N PHE A 192 -14.66 4.34 -17.31
CA PHE A 192 -14.52 2.89 -17.44
C PHE A 192 -13.18 2.34 -16.95
N GLN A 193 -12.12 3.17 -16.84
CA GLN A 193 -10.83 2.76 -16.26
C GLN A 193 -10.90 2.38 -14.79
N ASP A 194 -12.01 2.68 -14.11
CA ASP A 194 -12.24 2.35 -12.70
C ASP A 194 -13.14 1.12 -12.51
N ILE A 195 -13.39 0.38 -13.60
CA ILE A 195 -14.24 -0.81 -13.56
C ILE A 195 -13.58 -1.94 -12.75
N SER A 196 -14.40 -2.65 -11.98
CA SER A 196 -14.05 -3.86 -11.23
C SER A 196 -14.68 -5.10 -11.86
N VAL A 197 -14.25 -6.30 -11.43
CA VAL A 197 -14.72 -7.57 -12.00
C VAL A 197 -16.21 -7.78 -11.79
N ASP A 198 -16.77 -7.41 -10.63
CA ASP A 198 -18.20 -7.48 -10.35
C ASP A 198 -19.02 -6.63 -11.32
N ARG A 199 -18.59 -5.37 -11.59
CA ARG A 199 -19.23 -4.48 -12.57
C ARG A 199 -19.08 -4.98 -14.00
N TYR A 200 -17.91 -5.54 -14.34
CA TYR A 200 -17.73 -6.22 -15.64
C TYR A 200 -18.73 -7.36 -15.82
N ASN A 201 -18.89 -8.23 -14.80
CA ASN A 201 -19.82 -9.34 -14.85
C ASN A 201 -21.27 -8.84 -15.00
N PHE A 202 -21.64 -7.77 -14.33
CA PHE A 202 -22.94 -7.13 -14.50
C PHE A 202 -23.16 -6.63 -15.93
N LEU A 203 -22.20 -5.90 -16.50
CA LEU A 203 -22.26 -5.43 -17.89
C LEU A 203 -22.35 -6.60 -18.88
N LYS A 204 -21.65 -7.69 -18.62
CA LYS A 204 -21.69 -8.89 -19.45
C LYS A 204 -23.11 -9.47 -19.50
N VAL A 205 -23.76 -9.60 -18.37
CA VAL A 205 -25.15 -10.11 -18.28
C VAL A 205 -26.13 -9.15 -18.96
N LEU A 206 -25.99 -7.85 -18.80
CA LEU A 206 -26.82 -6.84 -19.50
C LEU A 206 -26.68 -6.90 -21.01
N ARG A 207 -25.56 -7.42 -21.54
CA ARG A 207 -25.31 -7.62 -22.95
C ARG A 207 -25.83 -8.95 -23.50
N GLU A 208 -26.32 -9.82 -22.64
CA GLU A 208 -26.95 -11.09 -23.06
C GLU A 208 -28.29 -10.78 -23.72
N GLY A 209 -28.33 -10.79 -25.04
CA GLY A 209 -29.54 -10.53 -25.82
C GLY A 209 -29.29 -10.78 -27.31
N ASN A 210 -30.36 -10.88 -28.08
CA ASN A 210 -30.27 -11.05 -29.53
C ASN A 210 -31.22 -10.06 -30.24
N PRO A 211 -30.71 -9.00 -30.89
CA PRO A 211 -29.28 -8.58 -30.92
C PRO A 211 -28.80 -8.06 -29.56
N PRO A 212 -27.49 -8.17 -29.26
CA PRO A 212 -26.94 -7.58 -28.06
C PRO A 212 -26.94 -6.04 -28.15
N PRO A 213 -27.11 -5.32 -26.99
CA PRO A 213 -27.01 -3.87 -26.97
C PRO A 213 -25.60 -3.40 -27.38
N LYS A 214 -25.55 -2.25 -28.04
CA LYS A 214 -24.28 -1.60 -28.33
C LYS A 214 -23.68 -1.03 -27.05
N LEU A 215 -22.42 -1.39 -26.75
CA LEU A 215 -21.69 -0.90 -25.59
C LEU A 215 -20.78 0.25 -26.00
N TYR A 216 -20.88 1.38 -25.31
CA TYR A 216 -20.02 2.53 -25.47
C TYR A 216 -19.38 2.89 -24.13
N CYS A 217 -18.07 2.75 -24.04
CA CYS A 217 -17.30 3.01 -22.82
C CYS A 217 -16.35 4.17 -23.02
N VAL A 218 -16.34 5.11 -22.07
CA VAL A 218 -15.42 6.24 -22.04
C VAL A 218 -14.55 6.15 -20.80
N GLY A 219 -13.28 6.45 -20.93
CA GLY A 219 -12.34 6.41 -19.81
C GLY A 219 -10.94 6.89 -20.18
N ASP A 220 -10.12 7.06 -19.16
CA ASP A 220 -8.74 7.50 -19.28
C ASP A 220 -7.83 6.66 -18.39
N ASP A 221 -7.05 5.74 -18.99
CA ASP A 221 -6.10 4.87 -18.28
C ASP A 221 -5.05 5.64 -17.49
N TRP A 222 -4.72 6.88 -17.92
CA TRP A 222 -3.81 7.76 -17.19
C TRP A 222 -4.39 8.22 -15.84
N GLN A 223 -5.71 8.12 -15.66
CA GLN A 223 -6.44 8.47 -14.43
C GLN A 223 -6.96 7.25 -13.65
N SER A 224 -6.50 6.04 -13.96
CA SER A 224 -6.85 4.84 -13.19
C SER A 224 -6.06 4.79 -11.88
N ILE A 225 -6.69 5.16 -10.78
CA ILE A 225 -6.08 5.34 -9.44
C ILE A 225 -6.81 4.61 -8.32
N TYR A 226 -7.75 3.71 -8.64
CA TYR A 226 -8.59 3.01 -7.66
C TYR A 226 -8.36 1.50 -7.59
N ARG A 227 -7.12 1.02 -7.88
CA ARG A 227 -6.77 -0.40 -7.75
C ARG A 227 -7.04 -0.94 -6.34
N PHE A 228 -6.79 -0.13 -5.32
CA PHE A 228 -7.05 -0.48 -3.92
C PHE A 228 -8.54 -0.71 -3.60
N SER A 229 -9.46 -0.27 -4.44
CA SER A 229 -10.91 -0.53 -4.35
C SER A 229 -11.42 -1.56 -5.35
N GLY A 230 -10.51 -2.24 -6.06
CA GLY A 230 -10.82 -3.38 -6.92
C GLY A 230 -10.89 -3.09 -8.42
N SER A 231 -10.54 -1.86 -8.87
CA SER A 231 -10.47 -1.60 -10.31
C SER A 231 -9.41 -2.45 -10.98
N ASP A 232 -9.73 -2.92 -12.21
CA ASP A 232 -8.86 -3.75 -13.02
C ASP A 232 -8.57 -3.10 -14.37
N MET A 233 -7.35 -2.57 -14.50
CA MET A 233 -6.90 -1.95 -15.75
C MET A 233 -6.86 -2.92 -16.95
N ALA A 234 -6.78 -4.22 -16.72
CA ALA A 234 -6.81 -5.18 -17.82
C ALA A 234 -8.15 -5.14 -18.56
N LEU A 235 -9.26 -4.91 -17.85
CA LEU A 235 -10.58 -4.76 -18.44
C LEU A 235 -10.67 -3.54 -19.38
N PHE A 236 -9.91 -2.50 -19.09
CA PHE A 236 -9.83 -1.30 -19.93
C PHE A 236 -8.82 -1.47 -21.07
N ASN A 237 -7.59 -1.86 -20.76
CA ASN A 237 -6.50 -1.90 -21.74
C ASN A 237 -6.64 -3.05 -22.76
N GLN A 238 -7.30 -4.15 -22.34
CA GLN A 238 -7.55 -5.34 -23.17
C GLN A 238 -9.04 -5.47 -23.51
N PHE A 239 -9.71 -4.35 -23.75
CA PHE A 239 -11.16 -4.27 -23.89
C PHE A 239 -11.72 -5.27 -24.92
N SER A 240 -11.06 -5.43 -26.07
CA SER A 240 -11.47 -6.39 -27.11
C SER A 240 -11.43 -7.85 -26.67
N ASP A 241 -10.55 -8.22 -25.75
CA ASP A 241 -10.45 -9.58 -25.23
C ASP A 241 -11.66 -9.95 -24.34
N TYR A 242 -12.25 -8.94 -23.70
CA TYR A 242 -13.39 -9.08 -22.81
C TYR A 242 -14.75 -8.89 -23.48
N PHE A 243 -14.82 -7.97 -24.46
CA PHE A 243 -16.09 -7.56 -25.07
C PHE A 243 -16.23 -7.90 -26.56
N GLY A 244 -15.17 -8.45 -27.16
CA GLY A 244 -15.15 -8.86 -28.56
C GLY A 244 -14.78 -7.69 -29.50
N GLN A 245 -15.20 -7.79 -30.75
CA GLN A 245 -14.85 -6.83 -31.78
C GLN A 245 -15.20 -5.38 -31.35
N THR A 246 -14.21 -4.51 -31.36
CA THR A 246 -14.28 -3.18 -30.78
C THR A 246 -13.66 -2.14 -31.71
N GLU A 247 -14.27 -0.96 -31.77
CA GLU A 247 -13.67 0.23 -32.34
C GLU A 247 -13.15 1.11 -31.20
N ILE A 248 -11.88 1.55 -31.32
CA ILE A 248 -11.22 2.39 -30.32
C ILE A 248 -10.94 3.77 -30.93
N ASN A 249 -11.54 4.79 -30.33
CA ASN A 249 -11.31 6.18 -30.67
C ASN A 249 -10.59 6.91 -29.54
N LYS A 250 -9.63 7.77 -29.87
CA LYS A 250 -8.89 8.57 -28.89
C LYS A 250 -9.38 10.00 -28.90
N ILE A 251 -9.71 10.53 -27.71
CA ILE A 251 -9.98 11.96 -27.52
C ILE A 251 -8.65 12.57 -27.04
N GLU A 252 -8.01 13.35 -27.91
CA GLU A 252 -6.67 13.91 -27.70
C GLU A 252 -6.70 15.43 -27.46
N THR A 253 -7.88 16.03 -27.32
CA THR A 253 -8.05 17.47 -27.05
C THR A 253 -8.44 17.69 -25.59
N THR A 254 -7.67 18.49 -24.87
CA THR A 254 -8.01 18.92 -23.50
C THR A 254 -8.55 20.36 -23.50
N TYR A 255 -9.63 20.58 -22.74
CA TYR A 255 -10.28 21.89 -22.54
C TYR A 255 -9.89 22.52 -21.19
N ARG A 256 -9.20 21.78 -20.32
CA ARG A 256 -8.91 22.21 -18.93
C ARG A 256 -7.64 23.02 -18.82
N PHE A 257 -6.55 22.58 -19.45
CA PHE A 257 -5.22 23.14 -19.29
C PHE A 257 -4.49 23.24 -20.61
N GLY A 258 -3.50 24.13 -20.66
CA GLY A 258 -2.71 24.43 -21.84
C GLY A 258 -1.23 24.07 -21.69
N GLU A 259 -0.42 24.56 -22.65
CA GLU A 259 1.03 24.42 -22.59
C GLU A 259 1.64 25.33 -21.50
N PRO A 260 2.78 24.97 -20.87
CA PRO A 260 3.58 23.76 -21.13
C PRO A 260 3.09 22.51 -20.37
N LEU A 261 2.03 22.59 -19.57
CA LEU A 261 1.59 21.45 -18.74
C LEU A 261 1.17 20.25 -19.59
N VAL A 262 0.54 20.46 -20.74
CA VAL A 262 0.14 19.37 -21.67
C VAL A 262 1.35 18.51 -22.03
N SER A 263 2.42 19.14 -22.54
CA SER A 263 3.64 18.42 -22.95
C SER A 263 4.34 17.76 -21.77
N LEU A 264 4.50 18.47 -20.65
CA LEU A 264 5.19 17.98 -19.46
C LEU A 264 4.45 16.77 -18.84
N SER A 265 3.14 16.87 -18.67
CA SER A 265 2.34 15.81 -18.08
C SER A 265 2.24 14.58 -18.97
N SER A 266 2.13 14.77 -20.29
CA SER A 266 2.11 13.70 -21.29
C SER A 266 3.44 12.94 -21.35
N GLN A 267 4.57 13.64 -21.34
CA GLN A 267 5.90 13.02 -21.27
C GLN A 267 6.08 12.23 -19.97
N PHE A 268 5.67 12.81 -18.85
CA PHE A 268 5.77 12.17 -17.55
C PHE A 268 4.99 10.86 -17.50
N ILE A 269 3.70 10.86 -17.86
CA ILE A 269 2.85 9.67 -17.72
C ILE A 269 3.22 8.58 -18.73
N GLN A 270 3.60 8.93 -19.97
CA GLN A 270 3.91 8.00 -21.04
C GLN A 270 5.31 7.36 -20.93
N ARG A 271 6.12 7.71 -19.94
CA ARG A 271 7.31 6.92 -19.58
C ARG A 271 6.94 5.50 -19.14
N ASN A 272 5.76 5.31 -18.58
CA ASN A 272 5.22 3.97 -18.37
C ASN A 272 4.66 3.44 -19.70
N GLU A 273 5.37 2.49 -20.29
CA GLU A 273 5.01 1.90 -21.58
C GLU A 273 3.70 1.12 -21.57
N ALA A 274 3.21 0.72 -20.38
CA ALA A 274 1.92 0.06 -20.22
C ALA A 274 0.73 1.01 -20.41
N GLN A 275 0.97 2.33 -20.43
CA GLN A 275 -0.09 3.32 -20.66
C GLN A 275 -0.39 3.46 -22.15
N ILE A 276 -1.65 3.69 -22.49
CA ILE A 276 -2.08 3.95 -23.86
C ILE A 276 -1.42 5.24 -24.35
N LYS A 277 -0.70 5.17 -25.46
CA LYS A 277 -0.06 6.34 -26.06
C LYS A 277 -1.11 7.28 -26.62
N LYS A 278 -1.10 8.54 -26.17
CA LYS A 278 -2.01 9.62 -26.60
C LYS A 278 -1.19 10.86 -26.94
N ASN A 279 -1.64 11.60 -27.95
CA ASN A 279 -1.04 12.87 -28.34
C ASN A 279 -1.97 14.02 -27.92
N ILE A 280 -1.93 14.36 -26.64
CA ILE A 280 -2.81 15.40 -26.09
C ILE A 280 -2.38 16.78 -26.55
N HIS A 281 -3.34 17.60 -26.93
CA HIS A 281 -3.16 19.01 -27.31
C HIS A 281 -4.25 19.88 -26.68
N PRO A 282 -3.96 21.16 -26.36
CA PRO A 282 -4.96 22.05 -25.80
C PRO A 282 -5.98 22.49 -26.86
N PHE A 283 -7.25 22.58 -26.48
CA PHE A 283 -8.30 23.15 -27.37
C PHE A 283 -7.99 24.57 -27.76
N ASN A 284 -7.53 25.40 -26.80
CA ASN A 284 -7.12 26.76 -27.08
C ASN A 284 -5.59 26.89 -26.89
N PRO A 285 -4.80 27.03 -27.97
CA PRO A 285 -3.35 27.16 -27.87
C PRO A 285 -2.85 28.41 -27.12
N GLN A 286 -3.73 29.41 -26.92
CA GLN A 286 -3.39 30.63 -26.15
C GLN A 286 -3.47 30.42 -24.63
N VAL A 287 -4.15 29.37 -24.17
CA VAL A 287 -4.22 29.05 -22.74
C VAL A 287 -2.87 28.49 -22.32
N LYS A 288 -2.29 29.12 -21.28
CA LYS A 288 -1.06 28.65 -20.65
C LYS A 288 -1.38 28.11 -19.26
N THR A 289 -0.87 26.93 -18.96
CA THR A 289 -0.91 26.34 -17.63
C THR A 289 0.50 25.99 -17.18
N GLU A 290 0.96 26.61 -16.13
CA GLU A 290 2.33 26.49 -15.64
C GLU A 290 2.47 25.37 -14.60
N LEU A 291 3.66 24.75 -14.59
CA LEU A 291 4.11 23.86 -13.54
C LEU A 291 5.33 24.48 -12.87
N GLN A 292 5.23 24.79 -11.58
CA GLN A 292 6.31 25.41 -10.83
C GLN A 292 6.74 24.56 -9.64
N PHE A 293 8.04 24.30 -9.56
CA PHE A 293 8.66 23.59 -8.45
C PHE A 293 9.09 24.60 -7.39
N CYS A 294 8.66 24.39 -6.14
CA CYS A 294 8.92 25.25 -5.01
C CYS A 294 9.60 24.44 -3.91
N ASP A 295 10.88 24.66 -3.74
CA ASP A 295 11.62 24.04 -2.67
C ASP A 295 11.44 24.79 -1.36
N TYR A 296 11.52 24.08 -0.24
CA TYR A 296 11.49 24.66 1.10
C TYR A 296 12.53 23.98 2.00
N GLU A 297 12.91 24.68 3.04
CA GLU A 297 13.55 24.08 4.21
C GLU A 297 12.46 23.74 5.24
N ARG A 298 12.64 22.66 6.00
CA ARG A 298 11.61 22.12 6.90
C ARG A 298 10.92 23.17 7.79
N ARG A 299 11.67 24.21 8.24
CA ARG A 299 11.14 25.30 9.11
C ARG A 299 10.28 26.31 8.35
N ASP A 300 10.47 26.41 7.03
CA ASP A 300 9.82 27.43 6.21
C ASP A 300 8.60 26.91 5.44
N TYR A 301 8.29 25.65 5.56
CA TYR A 301 7.21 24.96 4.82
C TYR A 301 5.89 25.76 4.80
N CYS A 302 5.37 26.12 5.97
CA CYS A 302 4.11 26.87 6.07
C CYS A 302 4.25 28.30 5.54
N ASN A 303 5.38 28.95 5.76
CA ASN A 303 5.64 30.31 5.24
C ASN A 303 5.64 30.33 3.72
N VAL A 304 6.29 29.34 3.08
CA VAL A 304 6.29 29.20 1.62
C VAL A 304 4.86 29.06 1.09
N ILE A 305 4.04 28.20 1.73
CA ILE A 305 2.63 28.06 1.35
C ILE A 305 1.88 29.39 1.50
N GLY A 306 2.06 30.10 2.61
CA GLY A 306 1.45 31.41 2.83
C GLY A 306 1.83 32.43 1.76
N GLN A 307 3.11 32.49 1.36
CA GLN A 307 3.60 33.37 0.30
C GLN A 307 3.02 33.01 -1.08
N LEU A 308 2.95 31.71 -1.39
CA LEU A 308 2.32 31.24 -2.64
C LEU A 308 0.85 31.64 -2.69
N VAL A 309 0.10 31.37 -1.60
CA VAL A 309 -1.32 31.74 -1.52
C VAL A 309 -1.52 33.25 -1.64
N ALA A 310 -0.68 34.06 -1.02
CA ALA A 310 -0.73 35.52 -1.11
C ALA A 310 -0.44 36.06 -2.52
N SER A 311 0.34 35.32 -3.32
CA SER A 311 0.66 35.70 -4.72
C SER A 311 -0.49 35.40 -5.71
N ILE A 312 -1.49 34.62 -5.32
CA ILE A 312 -2.59 34.22 -6.19
C ILE A 312 -3.70 35.31 -6.14
N PRO A 313 -4.27 35.76 -7.27
CA PRO A 313 -5.38 36.73 -7.28
C PRO A 313 -6.60 36.24 -6.50
N LEU A 314 -7.25 37.13 -5.71
CA LEU A 314 -8.32 36.76 -4.76
C LEU A 314 -9.57 36.13 -5.39
N ASP A 315 -9.83 36.40 -6.66
CA ASP A 315 -10.95 35.85 -7.44
C ASP A 315 -10.73 34.41 -7.94
N LYS A 316 -9.50 33.85 -7.75
CA LYS A 316 -9.10 32.54 -8.23
C LYS A 316 -9.28 31.45 -7.20
N SER A 317 -9.76 30.30 -7.64
CA SER A 317 -9.90 29.10 -6.81
C SER A 317 -8.54 28.41 -6.58
N VAL A 318 -8.37 27.86 -5.37
CA VAL A 318 -7.11 27.20 -4.96
C VAL A 318 -7.43 25.89 -4.25
N PHE A 319 -6.72 24.81 -4.59
CA PHE A 319 -6.70 23.57 -3.83
C PHE A 319 -5.33 23.31 -3.21
N LEU A 320 -5.34 22.80 -1.98
CA LEU A 320 -4.19 22.14 -1.38
C LEU A 320 -4.36 20.63 -1.56
N LEU A 321 -3.41 19.96 -2.23
CA LEU A 321 -3.47 18.53 -2.48
C LEU A 321 -2.38 17.79 -1.73
N GLY A 322 -2.77 16.80 -0.91
CA GLY A 322 -1.86 15.86 -0.27
C GLY A 322 -1.97 14.46 -0.89
N ARG A 323 -0.89 13.68 -0.85
CA ARG A 323 -0.94 12.25 -1.14
C ARG A 323 -1.75 11.51 -0.08
N TYR A 324 -1.62 11.94 1.17
CA TYR A 324 -2.30 11.41 2.34
C TYR A 324 -3.14 12.47 3.04
N SER A 325 -4.13 12.03 3.81
CA SER A 325 -4.99 12.93 4.60
C SER A 325 -4.27 13.64 5.73
N PHE A 326 -3.07 13.22 6.09
CA PHE A 326 -2.24 13.82 7.14
C PHE A 326 -1.08 14.70 6.59
N ASP A 327 -1.03 14.92 5.27
CA ASP A 327 0.00 15.78 4.67
C ASP A 327 -0.17 17.25 5.05
N ASP A 328 -1.34 17.59 5.56
CA ASP A 328 -1.70 18.89 6.13
C ASP A 328 -1.23 19.09 7.59
N TYR A 329 -0.62 18.06 8.20
CA TYR A 329 -0.28 18.07 9.64
C TYR A 329 0.41 19.37 10.09
N TYR A 330 1.41 19.82 9.35
CA TYR A 330 2.13 21.07 9.70
C TYR A 330 1.28 22.32 9.50
N LEU A 331 0.32 22.32 8.60
CA LEU A 331 -0.58 23.46 8.37
C LEU A 331 -1.48 23.70 9.56
N SER A 332 -1.90 22.64 10.26
CA SER A 332 -2.78 22.72 11.43
C SER A 332 -2.18 23.47 12.62
N PHE A 333 -0.84 23.61 12.68
CA PHE A 333 -0.17 24.39 13.71
C PHE A 333 -0.11 25.89 13.41
N MET A 334 -0.21 26.27 12.14
CA MET A 334 -0.02 27.67 11.73
C MET A 334 -1.31 28.31 11.23
N TYR A 335 -2.21 27.54 10.64
CA TYR A 335 -3.42 28.04 10.02
C TYR A 335 -4.67 27.48 10.68
N LYS A 336 -5.69 28.34 10.85
CA LYS A 336 -6.99 27.91 11.35
C LYS A 336 -7.64 26.98 10.35
N SER A 337 -8.08 25.81 10.82
CA SER A 337 -8.85 24.86 10.02
C SER A 337 -10.37 24.99 10.27
N VAL A 338 -11.17 24.72 9.25
CA VAL A 338 -12.62 24.74 9.29
C VAL A 338 -13.15 23.48 8.58
N LYS A 339 -14.04 22.75 9.24
CA LYS A 339 -14.71 21.59 8.65
C LYS A 339 -16.17 21.96 8.33
N GLU A 340 -16.58 21.71 7.10
CA GLU A 340 -17.95 21.92 6.62
C GLU A 340 -18.47 20.62 5.99
N GLY A 341 -19.31 19.91 6.70
CA GLY A 341 -19.73 18.57 6.31
C GLY A 341 -18.52 17.62 6.17
N ASN A 342 -18.31 17.09 4.98
CA ASN A 342 -17.17 16.22 4.66
C ASN A 342 -15.97 16.96 4.05
N ARG A 343 -16.06 18.30 3.91
CA ARG A 343 -14.99 19.13 3.33
C ARG A 343 -14.15 19.76 4.44
N PHE A 344 -12.87 19.89 4.18
CA PHE A 344 -11.89 20.43 5.13
C PHE A 344 -11.14 21.60 4.52
N PHE A 345 -11.07 22.71 5.22
CA PHE A 345 -10.51 23.96 4.74
C PHE A 345 -9.48 24.53 5.69
N TYR A 346 -8.52 25.28 5.14
CA TYR A 346 -7.61 26.14 5.86
C TYR A 346 -7.90 27.61 5.55
N ILE A 347 -7.79 28.48 6.57
CA ILE A 347 -7.81 29.92 6.40
C ILE A 347 -6.37 30.40 6.32
N ILE A 348 -5.97 30.82 5.13
CA ILE A 348 -4.59 31.31 4.84
C ILE A 348 -4.72 32.73 4.29
N GLY A 349 -4.29 33.74 5.10
CA GLY A 349 -4.62 35.12 4.82
C GLY A 349 -6.15 35.33 4.78
N ASP A 350 -6.64 35.99 3.74
CA ASP A 350 -8.08 36.25 3.56
C ASP A 350 -8.80 35.13 2.81
N ARG A 351 -8.15 33.96 2.60
CA ARG A 351 -8.69 32.87 1.81
C ARG A 351 -9.09 31.67 2.64
N LYS A 352 -10.21 31.08 2.26
CA LYS A 352 -10.64 29.75 2.68
C LYS A 352 -10.28 28.75 1.58
N ILE A 353 -9.30 27.90 1.82
CA ILE A 353 -8.71 26.99 0.83
C ILE A 353 -9.03 25.56 1.22
N GLU A 354 -9.58 24.78 0.29
CA GLU A 354 -9.90 23.38 0.52
C GLU A 354 -8.64 22.51 0.48
N PHE A 355 -8.49 21.65 1.49
CA PHE A 355 -7.51 20.58 1.51
C PHE A 355 -8.16 19.26 1.09
N LEU A 356 -7.56 18.59 0.11
CA LEU A 356 -8.02 17.33 -0.45
C LEU A 356 -6.85 16.35 -0.58
N THR A 357 -7.14 15.06 -0.42
CA THR A 357 -6.20 14.08 -0.97
C THR A 357 -6.32 14.07 -2.50
N VAL A 358 -5.23 13.71 -3.19
CA VAL A 358 -5.25 13.62 -4.66
C VAL A 358 -6.37 12.69 -5.16
N HIS A 359 -6.65 11.58 -4.47
CA HIS A 359 -7.75 10.69 -4.82
C HIS A 359 -9.12 11.40 -4.79
N LYS A 360 -9.34 12.26 -3.79
CA LYS A 360 -10.59 13.03 -3.68
C LYS A 360 -10.68 14.18 -4.69
N SER A 361 -9.57 14.60 -5.26
CA SER A 361 -9.55 15.66 -6.28
C SER A 361 -9.88 15.16 -7.69
N LYS A 362 -9.94 13.84 -7.92
CA LYS A 362 -10.34 13.29 -9.22
C LYS A 362 -11.73 13.82 -9.59
N GLY A 363 -11.88 14.24 -10.85
CA GLY A 363 -13.12 14.89 -11.32
C GLY A 363 -13.25 16.37 -10.95
N LEU A 364 -12.47 16.90 -10.00
CA LEU A 364 -12.47 18.31 -9.62
C LEU A 364 -11.40 19.11 -10.38
N GLU A 365 -11.52 20.43 -10.32
CA GLU A 365 -10.55 21.36 -10.91
C GLU A 365 -10.52 22.69 -10.13
N ALA A 366 -9.40 23.39 -10.17
CA ALA A 366 -9.22 24.72 -9.59
C ALA A 366 -8.35 25.59 -10.53
N ASP A 367 -8.35 26.91 -10.33
CA ASP A 367 -7.42 27.75 -11.06
C ASP A 367 -5.96 27.46 -10.67
N TYR A 368 -5.71 27.29 -9.39
CA TYR A 368 -4.41 27.00 -8.81
C TYR A 368 -4.43 25.75 -7.94
N VAL A 369 -3.37 24.97 -8.01
CA VAL A 369 -3.18 23.78 -7.20
C VAL A 369 -1.82 23.83 -6.53
N ILE A 370 -1.76 23.52 -5.24
CA ILE A 370 -0.53 23.40 -4.47
C ILE A 370 -0.42 21.95 -3.99
N ILE A 371 0.53 21.21 -4.53
CA ILE A 371 0.79 19.80 -4.18
C ILE A 371 1.79 19.76 -3.04
N LEU A 372 1.42 19.14 -1.94
CA LEU A 372 2.17 19.10 -0.70
C LEU A 372 3.09 17.86 -0.65
N GLN A 373 4.21 17.97 0.09
CA GLN A 373 5.05 16.83 0.49
C GLN A 373 5.58 15.96 -0.65
N CYS A 374 6.00 16.56 -1.78
CA CYS A 374 6.61 15.83 -2.89
C CYS A 374 8.06 15.42 -2.57
N ASN A 375 8.23 14.72 -1.45
CA ASN A 375 9.52 14.37 -0.86
C ASN A 375 9.84 12.89 -1.05
N LYS A 376 11.13 12.56 -1.00
CA LYS A 376 11.65 11.21 -0.92
C LYS A 376 11.52 10.69 0.52
N ASP A 377 10.35 10.17 0.85
CA ASP A 377 10.04 9.63 2.17
C ASP A 377 9.11 8.42 2.02
N THR A 378 8.96 7.63 3.10
CA THR A 378 8.00 6.51 3.15
C THR A 378 6.59 6.96 2.81
N TYR A 379 6.18 8.11 3.32
CA TYR A 379 4.89 8.76 3.06
C TYR A 379 5.00 9.95 2.10
N GLY A 380 6.04 10.00 1.29
CA GLY A 380 6.20 11.03 0.28
C GLY A 380 5.30 10.87 -0.95
N PHE A 381 5.62 11.61 -2.00
CA PHE A 381 4.95 11.47 -3.29
C PHE A 381 5.99 11.34 -4.42
N PRO A 382 6.29 10.13 -4.91
CA PRO A 382 5.54 8.87 -4.74
C PRO A 382 5.69 8.24 -3.35
N SER A 383 4.64 7.55 -2.92
CA SER A 383 4.66 6.77 -1.69
C SER A 383 5.53 5.51 -1.83
N LEU A 384 6.27 5.18 -0.76
CA LEU A 384 7.01 3.92 -0.65
C LEU A 384 6.23 2.85 0.14
N VAL A 385 5.02 3.16 0.59
CA VAL A 385 4.15 2.22 1.30
C VAL A 385 3.64 1.16 0.32
N SER A 386 3.91 -0.09 0.62
CA SER A 386 3.38 -1.24 -0.14
C SER A 386 2.13 -1.79 0.53
N ASP A 387 1.24 -2.35 -0.27
CA ASP A 387 0.11 -3.13 0.23
C ASP A 387 0.59 -4.30 1.09
N ASP A 388 -0.21 -4.70 2.10
CA ASP A 388 0.09 -5.93 2.84
C ASP A 388 0.08 -7.12 1.86
N PRO A 389 1.10 -8.00 1.92
CA PRO A 389 1.22 -9.13 1.00
C PRO A 389 -0.03 -10.01 0.90
N VAL A 390 -0.84 -10.08 1.96
CA VAL A 390 -2.10 -10.85 1.95
C VAL A 390 -3.12 -10.31 0.94
N LEU A 391 -3.09 -9.01 0.65
CA LEU A 391 -3.99 -8.39 -0.34
C LEU A 391 -3.64 -8.76 -1.78
N ASN A 392 -2.40 -9.22 -2.07
CA ASN A 392 -2.00 -9.61 -3.43
C ASN A 392 -2.82 -10.76 -4.02
N TYR A 393 -3.56 -11.50 -3.20
CA TYR A 393 -4.42 -12.60 -3.64
C TYR A 393 -5.81 -12.15 -4.09
N VAL A 394 -6.22 -10.96 -3.68
CA VAL A 394 -7.51 -10.34 -3.99
C VAL A 394 -7.40 -9.07 -4.83
N LEU A 395 -6.26 -8.38 -4.77
CA LEU A 395 -5.96 -7.26 -5.65
C LEU A 395 -5.73 -7.74 -7.10
N THR A 396 -6.08 -6.89 -8.04
CA THR A 396 -5.70 -7.02 -9.44
C THR A 396 -4.18 -6.90 -9.60
N LYS A 397 -3.63 -7.42 -10.70
CA LYS A 397 -2.18 -7.36 -10.94
C LYS A 397 -1.71 -5.91 -10.91
N SER A 398 -0.66 -5.66 -10.13
CA SER A 398 -0.01 -4.36 -10.12
C SER A 398 0.71 -4.10 -11.44
N ASP A 399 0.79 -2.83 -11.79
CA ASP A 399 1.64 -2.35 -12.86
C ASP A 399 3.10 -2.82 -12.65
N GLN A 400 3.74 -3.28 -13.70
CA GLN A 400 5.14 -3.71 -13.67
C GLN A 400 6.10 -2.52 -13.68
N TYR A 401 5.65 -1.36 -14.14
CA TYR A 401 6.45 -0.15 -14.18
C TYR A 401 6.66 0.42 -12.77
N PRO A 402 7.87 0.85 -12.42
CA PRO A 402 8.15 1.43 -11.11
C PRO A 402 7.22 2.61 -10.82
N TYR A 403 6.55 2.55 -9.67
CA TYR A 403 5.58 3.57 -9.24
C TYR A 403 4.44 3.83 -10.25
N GLY A 404 4.03 2.84 -11.06
CA GLY A 404 3.03 3.05 -12.11
C GLY A 404 1.72 3.66 -11.60
N GLU A 405 1.16 3.14 -10.48
CA GLU A 405 -0.05 3.70 -9.85
C GLU A 405 0.20 5.10 -9.26
N GLU A 406 1.31 5.29 -8.56
CA GLU A 406 1.70 6.60 -8.01
C GLU A 406 1.95 7.64 -9.12
N ARG A 407 2.45 7.21 -10.29
CA ARG A 407 2.64 8.06 -11.46
C ARG A 407 1.31 8.55 -12.02
N ARG A 408 0.32 7.68 -12.13
CA ARG A 408 -1.04 8.08 -12.51
C ARG A 408 -1.65 9.03 -11.49
N LEU A 409 -1.45 8.75 -10.22
CA LEU A 409 -1.93 9.63 -9.14
C LEU A 409 -1.27 11.02 -9.21
N PHE A 410 0.04 11.09 -9.48
CA PHE A 410 0.75 12.35 -9.65
C PHE A 410 0.29 13.11 -10.90
N TYR A 411 0.06 12.39 -12.01
CA TYR A 411 -0.54 12.95 -13.21
C TYR A 411 -1.92 13.57 -12.92
N VAL A 412 -2.77 12.86 -12.18
CA VAL A 412 -4.06 13.41 -11.73
C VAL A 412 -3.84 14.69 -10.94
N ALA A 413 -2.90 14.72 -9.99
CA ALA A 413 -2.65 15.90 -9.15
C ALA A 413 -2.23 17.12 -9.98
N ILE A 414 -1.23 16.98 -10.86
CA ILE A 414 -0.70 18.10 -11.62
C ILE A 414 -1.67 18.64 -12.67
N THR A 415 -2.61 17.80 -13.13
CA THR A 415 -3.61 18.16 -14.15
C THR A 415 -4.93 18.67 -13.58
N ARG A 416 -5.01 18.99 -12.28
CA ARG A 416 -6.21 19.61 -11.67
C ARG A 416 -6.25 21.12 -11.86
N ALA A 417 -5.13 21.75 -12.16
CA ALA A 417 -5.05 23.21 -12.34
C ALA A 417 -5.43 23.66 -13.75
N LYS A 418 -6.08 24.84 -13.81
CA LYS A 418 -6.33 25.56 -15.07
C LYS A 418 -5.22 26.57 -15.41
N VAL A 419 -4.65 27.21 -14.38
CA VAL A 419 -3.67 28.29 -14.55
C VAL A 419 -2.28 27.82 -14.11
N LYS A 420 -2.16 27.28 -12.89
CA LYS A 420 -0.83 26.95 -12.37
C LYS A 420 -0.88 25.86 -11.29
N THR A 421 0.08 24.95 -11.36
CA THR A 421 0.35 23.96 -10.31
C THR A 421 1.69 24.27 -9.66
N TYR A 422 1.70 24.37 -8.33
CA TYR A 422 2.89 24.45 -7.51
C TYR A 422 3.20 23.08 -6.90
N ILE A 423 4.43 22.61 -7.02
CA ILE A 423 4.91 21.36 -6.44
C ILE A 423 5.88 21.69 -5.31
N LEU A 424 5.49 21.37 -4.07
CA LEU A 424 6.29 21.66 -2.88
C LEU A 424 7.12 20.44 -2.46
N TYR A 425 8.43 20.66 -2.29
CA TYR A 425 9.36 19.62 -1.86
C TYR A 425 10.45 20.14 -0.93
N ASP A 426 10.91 19.32 0.02
CA ASP A 426 12.09 19.64 0.87
C ASP A 426 13.33 19.60 -0.03
N ARG A 427 14.08 20.72 -0.06
CA ARG A 427 15.30 20.88 -0.88
C ARG A 427 16.32 19.75 -0.70
N ARG A 428 16.37 19.16 0.48
CA ARG A 428 17.34 18.10 0.83
C ARG A 428 16.87 16.72 0.39
N PHE A 429 15.58 16.55 0.16
CA PHE A 429 14.94 15.25 -0.11
C PHE A 429 13.91 15.33 -1.23
N PRO A 430 14.26 15.83 -2.43
CA PRO A 430 13.33 15.83 -3.55
C PRO A 430 12.89 14.40 -3.88
N SER A 431 11.65 14.24 -4.26
CA SER A 431 11.18 12.92 -4.71
C SER A 431 11.72 12.60 -6.09
N VAL A 432 11.69 11.29 -6.45
CA VAL A 432 12.09 10.86 -7.81
C VAL A 432 11.24 11.53 -8.90
N PHE A 433 10.00 11.88 -8.62
CA PHE A 433 9.14 12.59 -9.59
C PHE A 433 9.55 14.05 -9.75
N VAL A 434 9.95 14.71 -8.66
CA VAL A 434 10.53 16.07 -8.72
C VAL A 434 11.83 16.05 -9.53
N ASP A 435 12.72 15.10 -9.22
CA ASP A 435 13.99 14.96 -9.96
C ASP A 435 13.77 14.68 -11.44
N GLU A 436 12.73 13.93 -11.79
CA GLU A 436 12.38 13.59 -13.17
C GLU A 436 12.02 14.82 -14.01
N PHE A 437 11.38 15.82 -13.41
CA PHE A 437 11.06 17.07 -14.09
C PHE A 437 12.23 18.07 -14.09
N LEU A 438 12.99 18.16 -12.98
CA LEU A 438 14.07 19.13 -12.85
C LEU A 438 15.36 18.68 -13.52
N HIS A 439 15.61 17.37 -13.58
CA HIS A 439 16.84 16.77 -14.06
C HIS A 439 16.57 15.54 -14.94
N PRO A 440 15.76 15.68 -16.04
CA PRO A 440 15.39 14.54 -16.87
C PRO A 440 16.60 13.78 -17.44
N GLU A 441 17.71 14.46 -17.64
CA GLU A 441 18.97 13.88 -18.13
C GLU A 441 19.68 12.96 -17.11
N LYS A 442 19.37 13.09 -15.82
CA LYS A 442 19.93 12.25 -14.75
C LYS A 442 19.08 11.01 -14.47
N ILE A 443 17.89 10.96 -15.04
CA ILE A 443 16.97 9.85 -14.83
C ILE A 443 17.30 8.73 -15.80
N THR A 444 17.98 7.74 -15.28
CA THR A 444 18.19 6.44 -15.94
C THR A 444 17.19 5.43 -15.37
N GLU A 445 17.02 4.30 -16.03
CA GLU A 445 16.26 3.17 -15.47
C GLU A 445 16.76 2.80 -14.06
N GLU A 446 18.05 3.00 -13.79
CA GLU A 446 18.67 2.80 -12.48
C GLU A 446 18.19 3.82 -11.42
N SER A 447 17.70 5.00 -11.81
CA SER A 447 17.18 6.01 -10.86
C SER A 447 15.87 5.54 -10.21
N TYR A 448 15.06 4.79 -10.95
CA TYR A 448 13.91 4.06 -10.41
C TYR A 448 14.36 2.74 -9.79
N ALA A 449 15.53 2.28 -10.14
CA ALA A 449 16.09 0.98 -9.84
C ALA A 449 16.82 0.92 -8.50
N LYS A 450 16.80 1.97 -7.66
CA LYS A 450 17.44 1.86 -6.35
C LYS A 450 16.98 0.63 -5.57
N HIS A 451 15.76 0.15 -5.90
CA HIS A 451 15.25 -1.13 -5.45
C HIS A 451 14.21 -1.70 -6.44
N PRO A 452 14.58 -2.10 -7.67
CA PRO A 452 13.65 -2.52 -8.72
C PRO A 452 12.81 -3.74 -8.34
N ASN A 453 13.17 -4.42 -7.28
CA ASN A 453 12.47 -5.57 -6.73
C ASN A 453 11.90 -5.31 -5.33
N ALA A 454 11.83 -4.06 -4.85
CA ALA A 454 11.36 -3.73 -3.51
C ALA A 454 9.99 -4.30 -3.21
N ASN A 455 9.08 -4.22 -4.19
CA ASN A 455 7.69 -4.66 -4.07
C ASN A 455 7.39 -6.01 -4.75
N LYS A 456 8.41 -6.65 -5.37
CA LYS A 456 8.21 -7.95 -5.97
C LYS A 456 8.14 -9.04 -4.90
N LYS A 457 7.25 -9.99 -5.10
CA LYS A 457 7.12 -11.16 -4.22
C LYS A 457 8.47 -11.89 -4.14
N TRP A 458 8.85 -12.34 -2.95
CA TRP A 458 9.96 -13.24 -2.77
C TRP A 458 9.60 -14.62 -3.36
N THR A 459 10.25 -15.00 -4.43
CA THR A 459 10.11 -16.31 -5.05
C THR A 459 11.15 -17.27 -4.49
N ARG A 460 10.92 -18.58 -4.62
CA ARG A 460 11.90 -19.60 -4.22
C ARG A 460 13.26 -19.42 -4.93
N SER A 461 13.25 -18.96 -6.18
CA SER A 461 14.47 -18.63 -6.92
C SER A 461 15.20 -17.42 -6.33
N ALA A 462 14.45 -16.36 -5.97
CA ALA A 462 15.02 -15.18 -5.32
C ALA A 462 15.58 -15.52 -3.92
N ASP A 463 14.89 -16.38 -3.17
CA ASP A 463 15.35 -16.86 -1.86
C ASP A 463 16.65 -17.66 -1.99
N ASN A 464 16.73 -18.60 -2.95
CA ASN A 464 17.93 -19.37 -3.20
C ASN A 464 19.09 -18.45 -3.62
N PHE A 465 18.85 -17.48 -4.50
CA PHE A 465 19.89 -16.53 -4.92
C PHE A 465 20.37 -15.66 -3.74
N LEU A 466 19.43 -15.18 -2.90
CA LEU A 466 19.76 -14.48 -1.67
C LEU A 466 20.68 -15.31 -0.77
N LEU A 467 20.30 -16.55 -0.51
CA LEU A 467 21.06 -17.46 0.34
C LEU A 467 22.44 -17.78 -0.26
N THR A 468 22.55 -17.98 -1.57
CA THR A 468 23.83 -18.19 -2.25
C THR A 468 24.78 -17.02 -2.01
N LEU A 469 24.34 -15.80 -2.31
CA LEU A 469 25.16 -14.59 -2.10
C LEU A 469 25.52 -14.39 -0.63
N TYR A 470 24.60 -14.71 0.26
CA TYR A 470 24.81 -14.62 1.69
C TYR A 470 25.83 -15.63 2.20
N HIS A 471 25.76 -16.89 1.75
CA HIS A 471 26.72 -17.95 2.08
C HIS A 471 28.13 -17.73 1.43
N GLU A 472 28.16 -17.01 0.30
CA GLU A 472 29.43 -16.53 -0.29
C GLU A 472 30.08 -15.39 0.53
N GLY A 473 29.46 -14.94 1.62
CA GLY A 473 30.03 -13.89 2.48
C GLY A 473 29.86 -12.47 1.93
N LYS A 474 28.99 -12.26 0.95
CA LYS A 474 28.76 -10.93 0.39
C LYS A 474 28.07 -10.01 1.42
N SER A 475 28.45 -8.73 1.45
CA SER A 475 27.87 -7.76 2.37
C SER A 475 26.37 -7.54 2.06
N ILE A 476 25.57 -7.21 3.08
CA ILE A 476 24.14 -6.89 2.93
C ILE A 476 23.92 -5.79 1.89
N LYS A 477 24.81 -4.79 1.84
CA LYS A 477 24.78 -3.73 0.84
C LYS A 477 24.92 -4.28 -0.58
N TYR A 478 25.92 -5.14 -0.81
CA TYR A 478 26.15 -5.79 -2.11
C TYR A 478 24.94 -6.65 -2.53
N ILE A 479 24.41 -7.44 -1.59
CA ILE A 479 23.24 -8.31 -1.84
C ILE A 479 22.01 -7.46 -2.19
N ALA A 480 21.80 -6.37 -1.46
CA ALA A 480 20.70 -5.44 -1.71
C ALA A 480 20.77 -4.82 -3.12
N GLU A 481 21.95 -4.37 -3.53
CA GLU A 481 22.21 -3.84 -4.87
C GLU A 481 22.01 -4.91 -5.95
N LYS A 482 22.58 -6.10 -5.79
CA LYS A 482 22.44 -7.20 -6.76
C LYS A 482 21.02 -7.74 -6.88
N MET A 483 20.28 -7.74 -5.80
CA MET A 483 18.88 -8.19 -5.79
C MET A 483 17.88 -7.07 -6.08
N GLY A 484 18.33 -5.83 -6.20
CA GLY A 484 17.48 -4.67 -6.42
C GLY A 484 16.46 -4.48 -5.30
N ARG A 485 16.87 -4.71 -4.05
CA ARG A 485 16.02 -4.59 -2.84
C ARG A 485 16.71 -3.73 -1.79
N SER A 486 15.93 -3.18 -0.84
CA SER A 486 16.52 -2.43 0.28
C SER A 486 17.31 -3.36 1.22
N GLN A 487 18.34 -2.83 1.86
CA GLN A 487 19.10 -3.57 2.86
C GLN A 487 18.19 -4.13 3.97
N THR A 488 17.24 -3.34 4.44
CA THR A 488 16.22 -3.76 5.41
C THR A 488 15.40 -4.94 4.89
N SER A 489 14.98 -4.93 3.62
CA SER A 489 14.24 -6.05 3.01
C SER A 489 15.08 -7.32 2.95
N ILE A 490 16.38 -7.20 2.64
CA ILE A 490 17.31 -8.34 2.65
C ILE A 490 17.46 -8.93 4.04
N VAL A 491 17.72 -8.10 5.06
CA VAL A 491 17.85 -8.54 6.45
C VAL A 491 16.58 -9.22 6.95
N MET A 492 15.41 -8.61 6.72
CA MET A 492 14.13 -9.21 7.10
C MET A 492 13.86 -10.54 6.37
N ARG A 493 14.26 -10.67 5.12
CA ARG A 493 14.06 -11.92 4.37
C ARG A 493 15.03 -13.02 4.80
N LEU A 494 16.28 -12.68 5.05
CA LEU A 494 17.25 -13.62 5.63
C LEU A 494 16.76 -14.18 6.95
N GLY A 495 16.29 -13.31 7.87
CA GLY A 495 15.72 -13.75 9.14
C GLY A 495 14.54 -14.72 8.99
N LYS A 496 13.69 -14.51 7.94
CA LYS A 496 12.58 -15.44 7.63
C LYS A 496 13.04 -16.75 7.02
N LEU A 497 14.11 -16.76 6.24
CA LEU A 497 14.61 -17.97 5.57
C LEU A 497 15.46 -18.81 6.51
N GLU A 498 16.22 -18.19 7.38
CA GLU A 498 16.98 -18.86 8.42
C GLU A 498 16.05 -19.46 9.49
N GLY A 499 14.96 -18.77 9.84
CA GLY A 499 13.92 -19.33 10.70
C GLY A 499 13.05 -20.43 10.07
N LYS A 500 13.19 -20.71 8.77
CA LYS A 500 12.51 -21.81 8.06
C LYS A 500 13.41 -23.05 7.83
N ARG A 501 14.71 -22.95 8.08
CA ARG A 501 15.66 -24.05 7.92
C ARG A 501 15.99 -24.77 9.22
N GLN A 502 15.38 -24.36 10.32
CA GLN A 502 15.47 -25.03 11.62
C GLN A 502 14.18 -25.74 11.95
#